data_d021265a96173798e521362f458321f1
#
_entry.id   d021265a96173798e521362f458321f1
#
_cell.length_a   1.000
_cell.length_b   1.000
_cell.length_c   1.000
_cell.angle_alpha   90.00
_cell.angle_beta   90.00
_cell.angle_gamma   90.00
#
_symmetry.space_group_name_H-M   'P 1'
#
loop_
_entity.id
_entity.type
_entity.pdbx_description
1 polymer ?
#
loop_
_entity_poly.entity_id
_entity_poly.type
_entity_poly.pdbx_seq_one_letter_code
_entity_poly.pdbx_strand_id
1 'polypeptide(L)'
;MKKFYNIDKMMNTEADYKGLLGGRNIGKSYQVKLKALLKKAFENNSEFIYLRRYKEDMKNQLVTNYFADMDISEITNGNYNMLYTYQGIIYFAIADENGKPTSKKQIGWAHALATAEHYKSIMFPKVTDIVFEEFIPEKGTYLPNEPSKLQSYVSTIARTRKVTVWLVGNTISKLCPYFTDWGLDRAINQKLGTIDIYKRSVTVMTENGVIEDHITIALERCKGEGLLSRMAFGDAAEMIANNEWVTESKPLITKEAVEDCNVRYTIYIFWQNLKFKCQLLYKDNNYFWYVKPASSKSKFEDLLGERIISDQVSFERLVSNRLRGLTPREQKAFNIMLNKKIYYSDNTTGTDFENVLNSIK
;
A
#
# COMPACT_ATOMS: atom_id res chain seq x y z
N MET A 1 20.42 15.11 -16.50
CA MET A 1 19.57 13.92 -16.77
C MET A 1 18.83 13.57 -15.49
N LYS A 2 17.48 13.56 -15.47
CA LYS A 2 16.70 13.13 -14.30
C LYS A 2 16.95 11.64 -14.07
N LYS A 3 17.29 11.27 -12.83
CA LYS A 3 17.50 9.87 -12.47
C LYS A 3 16.16 9.25 -12.07
N PHE A 4 15.55 8.51 -12.98
CA PHE A 4 14.44 7.62 -12.61
C PHE A 4 14.93 6.52 -11.67
N TYR A 5 13.98 5.97 -10.91
CA TYR A 5 14.21 4.79 -10.09
C TYR A 5 14.75 3.63 -10.95
N ASN A 6 15.77 2.93 -10.43
CA ASN A 6 16.35 1.75 -11.05
C ASN A 6 16.11 0.53 -10.15
N ILE A 7 15.44 -0.47 -10.70
CA ILE A 7 15.04 -1.70 -10.00
C ILE A 7 16.17 -2.74 -9.86
N ASP A 8 17.35 -2.55 -10.46
CA ASP A 8 18.38 -3.59 -10.57
C ASP A 8 18.82 -4.15 -9.22
N LYS A 9 18.92 -3.31 -8.18
CA LYS A 9 19.24 -3.79 -6.83
C LYS A 9 18.17 -4.76 -6.33
N MET A 10 16.90 -4.42 -6.49
CA MET A 10 15.80 -5.29 -6.07
C MET A 10 15.68 -6.54 -6.95
N MET A 11 15.96 -6.44 -8.26
CA MET A 11 16.01 -7.62 -9.14
C MET A 11 17.00 -8.64 -8.64
N ASN A 12 18.20 -8.21 -8.23
CA ASN A 12 19.30 -9.05 -7.75
C ASN A 12 19.15 -9.48 -6.27
N THR A 13 18.16 -8.99 -5.55
CA THR A 13 17.91 -9.40 -4.18
C THR A 13 17.15 -10.73 -4.18
N GLU A 14 17.66 -11.73 -3.47
CA GLU A 14 16.96 -12.99 -3.28
C GLU A 14 15.82 -12.80 -2.26
N ALA A 15 14.59 -12.76 -2.76
CA ALA A 15 13.39 -12.64 -1.93
C ALA A 15 12.16 -13.19 -2.67
N ASP A 16 11.23 -13.75 -1.90
CA ASP A 16 9.96 -14.27 -2.41
C ASP A 16 8.97 -13.11 -2.64
N TYR A 17 8.98 -12.12 -1.73
CA TYR A 17 8.20 -10.89 -1.85
C TYR A 17 9.13 -9.69 -1.96
N LYS A 18 8.91 -8.86 -2.97
CA LYS A 18 9.71 -7.66 -3.28
C LYS A 18 8.81 -6.43 -3.27
N GLY A 19 8.87 -5.66 -2.20
CA GLY A 19 8.06 -4.45 -2.02
C GLY A 19 8.80 -3.18 -2.47
N LEU A 20 8.13 -2.36 -3.27
CA LEU A 20 8.62 -1.08 -3.76
C LEU A 20 7.74 0.05 -3.25
N LEU A 21 8.25 0.81 -2.29
CA LEU A 21 7.58 1.94 -1.69
C LEU A 21 8.22 3.25 -2.14
N GLY A 22 7.44 4.24 -2.49
CA GLY A 22 7.99 5.55 -2.85
C GLY A 22 6.95 6.47 -3.47
N GLY A 23 7.33 7.70 -3.79
CA GLY A 23 6.46 8.68 -4.41
C GLY A 23 5.94 8.27 -5.79
N ARG A 24 4.95 9.00 -6.26
CA ARG A 24 4.44 8.84 -7.63
C ARG A 24 5.47 9.32 -8.66
N ASN A 25 5.32 8.84 -9.88
CA ASN A 25 6.08 9.26 -11.07
C ASN A 25 7.60 9.12 -10.97
N ILE A 26 8.12 8.35 -10.01
CA ILE A 26 9.57 8.04 -9.95
C ILE A 26 9.96 6.86 -10.86
N GLY A 27 8.99 6.14 -11.45
CA GLY A 27 9.23 5.07 -12.43
C GLY A 27 9.18 3.65 -11.86
N LYS A 28 8.68 3.42 -10.63
CA LYS A 28 8.59 2.06 -10.02
C LYS A 28 7.85 1.06 -10.92
N SER A 29 6.58 1.34 -11.21
CA SER A 29 5.74 0.48 -12.06
C SER A 29 6.31 0.29 -13.45
N TYR A 30 6.89 1.35 -14.03
CA TYR A 30 7.56 1.28 -15.33
C TYR A 30 8.69 0.26 -15.33
N GLN A 31 9.57 0.31 -14.33
CA GLN A 31 10.72 -0.60 -14.23
C GLN A 31 10.29 -2.05 -13.96
N VAL A 32 9.25 -2.27 -13.15
CA VAL A 32 8.68 -3.60 -12.91
C VAL A 32 8.10 -4.15 -14.21
N LYS A 33 7.25 -3.38 -14.90
CA LYS A 33 6.67 -3.79 -16.20
C LYS A 33 7.76 -4.18 -17.18
N LEU A 34 8.77 -3.32 -17.35
CA LEU A 34 9.82 -3.52 -18.33
C LEU A 34 10.68 -4.75 -18.01
N LYS A 35 11.28 -4.80 -16.82
CA LYS A 35 12.34 -5.76 -16.49
C LYS A 35 11.81 -7.04 -15.86
N ALA A 36 10.90 -6.92 -14.89
CA ALA A 36 10.43 -8.08 -14.15
C ALA A 36 9.31 -8.84 -14.88
N LEU A 37 8.54 -8.17 -15.73
CA LEU A 37 7.42 -8.79 -16.44
C LEU A 37 7.71 -9.00 -17.91
N LEU A 38 7.74 -7.95 -18.73
CA LEU A 38 7.71 -8.07 -20.19
C LEU A 38 8.99 -8.65 -20.78
N LYS A 39 10.18 -8.13 -20.41
CA LYS A 39 11.45 -8.71 -20.88
C LYS A 39 11.60 -10.15 -20.45
N LYS A 40 11.32 -10.45 -19.18
CA LYS A 40 11.40 -11.80 -18.65
C LYS A 40 10.43 -12.76 -19.35
N ALA A 41 9.18 -12.32 -19.62
CA ALA A 41 8.21 -13.12 -20.36
C ALA A 41 8.63 -13.40 -21.81
N PHE A 42 9.29 -12.44 -22.45
CA PHE A 42 9.81 -12.62 -23.81
C PHE A 42 11.02 -13.54 -23.86
N GLU A 43 12.02 -13.28 -23.02
CA GLU A 43 13.33 -13.96 -23.02
C GLU A 43 13.23 -15.40 -22.48
N ASN A 44 12.48 -15.62 -21.39
CA ASN A 44 12.41 -16.90 -20.69
C ASN A 44 11.16 -17.71 -21.02
N ASN A 45 10.32 -17.23 -21.94
CA ASN A 45 9.03 -17.85 -22.25
C ASN A 45 8.17 -18.14 -21.01
N SER A 46 8.27 -17.25 -20.01
CA SER A 46 7.50 -17.30 -18.78
C SER A 46 6.22 -16.48 -18.88
N GLU A 47 5.36 -16.62 -17.90
CA GLU A 47 4.15 -15.81 -17.75
C GLU A 47 4.18 -15.05 -16.44
N PHE A 48 3.39 -14.00 -16.34
CA PHE A 48 3.20 -13.23 -15.11
C PHE A 48 1.72 -13.04 -14.81
N ILE A 49 1.42 -12.61 -13.56
CA ILE A 49 0.09 -12.16 -13.19
C ILE A 49 0.15 -10.69 -12.84
N TYR A 50 -0.68 -9.89 -13.51
CA TYR A 50 -1.03 -8.54 -13.11
C TYR A 50 -2.21 -8.62 -12.16
N LEU A 51 -1.99 -8.23 -10.89
CA LEU A 51 -2.97 -8.32 -9.81
C LEU A 51 -3.36 -6.92 -9.36
N ARG A 52 -4.66 -6.68 -9.23
CA ARG A 52 -5.25 -5.52 -8.58
C ARG A 52 -6.16 -5.98 -7.45
N ARG A 53 -6.62 -5.04 -6.63
CA ARG A 53 -7.51 -5.34 -5.51
C ARG A 53 -8.90 -5.74 -5.96
N TYR A 54 -9.50 -4.97 -6.85
CA TYR A 54 -10.89 -5.10 -7.26
C TYR A 54 -11.05 -5.56 -8.72
N LYS A 55 -12.19 -6.23 -9.01
CA LYS A 55 -12.51 -6.75 -10.34
C LYS A 55 -12.73 -5.63 -11.37
N GLU A 56 -13.23 -4.49 -10.92
CA GLU A 56 -13.49 -3.32 -11.75
C GLU A 56 -12.22 -2.79 -12.44
N ASP A 57 -11.06 -2.99 -11.81
CA ASP A 57 -9.74 -2.61 -12.34
C ASP A 57 -9.24 -3.56 -13.43
N MET A 58 -9.89 -4.72 -13.61
CA MET A 58 -9.47 -5.79 -14.53
C MET A 58 -10.17 -5.78 -15.88
N LYS A 59 -10.83 -4.68 -16.27
CA LYS A 59 -11.37 -4.53 -17.62
C LYS A 59 -10.23 -4.57 -18.63
N ASN A 60 -10.41 -5.32 -19.72
CA ASN A 60 -9.37 -5.54 -20.73
C ASN A 60 -8.69 -4.25 -21.20
N GLN A 61 -9.47 -3.18 -21.44
CA GLN A 61 -8.93 -1.89 -21.84
C GLN A 61 -8.04 -1.26 -20.77
N LEU A 62 -8.43 -1.34 -19.49
CA LEU A 62 -7.62 -0.80 -18.38
C LEU A 62 -6.31 -1.55 -18.22
N VAL A 63 -6.35 -2.88 -18.36
CA VAL A 63 -5.15 -3.72 -18.33
C VAL A 63 -4.22 -3.41 -19.50
N THR A 64 -4.77 -3.30 -20.73
CA THR A 64 -3.98 -2.90 -21.91
C THR A 64 -3.35 -1.52 -21.70
N ASN A 65 -4.13 -0.55 -21.20
CA ASN A 65 -3.66 0.81 -20.94
C ASN A 65 -2.57 0.88 -19.84
N TYR A 66 -2.57 -0.06 -18.89
CA TYR A 66 -1.50 -0.14 -17.88
C TYR A 66 -0.13 -0.35 -18.53
N PHE A 67 -0.06 -1.00 -19.67
CA PHE A 67 1.17 -1.26 -20.44
C PHE A 67 1.37 -0.31 -21.64
N ALA A 68 0.52 0.70 -21.82
CA ALA A 68 0.57 1.58 -23.00
C ALA A 68 1.83 2.44 -23.12
N ASP A 69 2.57 2.60 -22.03
CA ASP A 69 3.86 3.31 -21.98
C ASP A 69 5.07 2.42 -22.37
N MET A 70 4.84 1.14 -22.73
CA MET A 70 5.88 0.19 -23.08
C MET A 70 6.04 0.09 -24.60
N ASP A 71 7.27 0.22 -25.10
CA ASP A 71 7.58 -0.08 -26.50
C ASP A 71 7.73 -1.59 -26.69
N ILE A 72 6.65 -2.23 -27.13
CA ILE A 72 6.61 -3.68 -27.30
C ILE A 72 7.55 -4.13 -28.43
N SER A 73 7.71 -3.32 -29.46
CA SER A 73 8.62 -3.65 -30.56
C SER A 73 10.07 -3.66 -30.09
N GLU A 74 10.49 -2.66 -29.33
CA GLU A 74 11.82 -2.63 -28.73
C GLU A 74 12.05 -3.80 -27.77
N ILE A 75 11.09 -4.06 -26.86
CA ILE A 75 11.18 -5.12 -25.85
C ILE A 75 11.31 -6.50 -26.49
N THR A 76 10.65 -6.72 -27.64
CA THR A 76 10.56 -8.02 -28.31
C THR A 76 11.48 -8.14 -29.55
N ASN A 77 12.41 -7.21 -29.73
CA ASN A 77 13.31 -7.16 -30.87
C ASN A 77 12.54 -7.25 -32.23
N GLY A 78 11.40 -6.55 -32.32
CA GLY A 78 10.57 -6.51 -33.51
C GLY A 78 9.63 -7.72 -33.73
N ASN A 79 9.67 -8.73 -32.83
CA ASN A 79 8.81 -9.91 -32.99
C ASN A 79 7.33 -9.63 -32.79
N TYR A 80 7.01 -8.62 -31.96
CA TYR A 80 5.65 -8.15 -31.67
C TYR A 80 5.65 -6.64 -31.64
N ASN A 81 4.53 -6.02 -31.96
CA ASN A 81 4.40 -4.57 -31.99
C ASN A 81 3.26 -4.00 -31.12
N MET A 82 2.51 -4.88 -30.43
CA MET A 82 1.46 -4.47 -29.52
C MET A 82 1.29 -5.43 -28.34
N LEU A 83 0.69 -4.91 -27.26
CA LEU A 83 0.15 -5.70 -26.19
C LEU A 83 -1.38 -5.71 -26.30
N TYR A 84 -1.96 -6.87 -26.12
CA TYR A 84 -3.40 -7.09 -26.24
C TYR A 84 -3.92 -7.89 -25.06
N THR A 85 -5.05 -7.44 -24.49
CA THR A 85 -5.72 -8.14 -23.39
C THR A 85 -7.12 -8.59 -23.82
N TYR A 86 -7.40 -9.86 -23.60
CA TYR A 86 -8.70 -10.44 -23.91
C TYR A 86 -9.09 -11.48 -22.85
N GLN A 87 -10.29 -11.36 -22.29
CA GLN A 87 -10.82 -12.27 -21.25
C GLN A 87 -9.85 -12.50 -20.08
N GLY A 88 -9.15 -11.44 -19.65
CA GLY A 88 -8.20 -11.52 -18.56
C GLY A 88 -6.86 -12.19 -18.90
N ILE A 89 -6.61 -12.51 -20.17
CA ILE A 89 -5.33 -13.04 -20.65
C ILE A 89 -4.58 -11.92 -21.37
N ILE A 90 -3.29 -11.79 -21.09
CA ILE A 90 -2.40 -10.79 -21.65
C ILE A 90 -1.53 -11.44 -22.73
N TYR A 91 -1.42 -10.80 -23.89
CA TYR A 91 -0.70 -11.30 -25.05
C TYR A 91 0.29 -10.26 -25.59
N PHE A 92 1.46 -10.70 -26.03
CA PHE A 92 2.15 -10.04 -27.12
C PHE A 92 1.42 -10.35 -28.42
N ALA A 93 1.27 -9.38 -29.30
CA ALA A 93 0.56 -9.55 -30.56
C ALA A 93 1.20 -8.73 -31.68
N ILE A 94 0.86 -9.10 -32.92
CA ILE A 94 1.15 -8.32 -34.13
C ILE A 94 -0.15 -7.68 -34.56
N ALA A 95 -0.17 -6.35 -34.70
CA ALA A 95 -1.29 -5.62 -35.24
C ALA A 95 -1.28 -5.68 -36.78
N ASP A 96 -2.44 -5.90 -37.39
CA ASP A 96 -2.64 -5.69 -38.82
C ASP A 96 -2.77 -4.20 -39.18
N GLU A 97 -2.99 -3.88 -40.42
CA GLU A 97 -3.17 -2.51 -40.92
C GLU A 97 -4.35 -1.76 -40.26
N ASN A 98 -5.32 -2.51 -39.73
CA ASN A 98 -6.47 -1.97 -39.00
C ASN A 98 -6.29 -1.98 -37.46
N GLY A 99 -5.10 -2.31 -36.95
CA GLY A 99 -4.81 -2.38 -35.53
C GLY A 99 -5.38 -3.63 -34.83
N LYS A 100 -5.84 -4.65 -35.59
CA LYS A 100 -6.36 -5.89 -35.00
C LYS A 100 -5.23 -6.89 -34.75
N PRO A 101 -5.24 -7.61 -33.60
CA PRO A 101 -4.24 -8.60 -33.29
C PRO A 101 -4.36 -9.85 -34.19
N THR A 102 -3.32 -10.16 -34.95
CA THR A 102 -3.28 -11.30 -35.87
C THR A 102 -2.50 -12.49 -35.33
N SER A 103 -1.32 -12.25 -34.73
CA SER A 103 -0.51 -13.28 -34.09
C SER A 103 -0.41 -12.97 -32.60
N LYS A 104 -0.61 -13.98 -31.75
CA LYS A 104 -0.68 -13.77 -30.29
C LYS A 104 0.18 -14.81 -29.58
N LYS A 105 1.01 -14.33 -28.65
CA LYS A 105 1.72 -15.16 -27.67
C LYS A 105 1.22 -14.77 -26.28
N GLN A 106 0.63 -15.70 -25.56
CA GLN A 106 0.25 -15.47 -24.17
C GLN A 106 1.51 -15.22 -23.30
N ILE A 107 1.44 -14.18 -22.49
CA ILE A 107 2.51 -13.75 -21.60
C ILE A 107 2.06 -13.54 -20.16
N GLY A 108 0.75 -13.55 -19.90
CA GLY A 108 0.29 -13.32 -18.53
C GLY A 108 -1.22 -13.31 -18.39
N TRP A 109 -1.62 -12.97 -17.17
CA TRP A 109 -3.00 -12.98 -16.70
C TRP A 109 -3.29 -11.69 -15.93
N ALA A 110 -4.54 -11.24 -15.97
CA ALA A 110 -5.05 -10.11 -15.21
C ALA A 110 -6.07 -10.60 -14.19
N HIS A 111 -5.72 -10.56 -12.91
CA HIS A 111 -6.53 -11.09 -11.82
C HIS A 111 -6.88 -10.02 -10.78
N ALA A 112 -8.02 -10.20 -10.09
CA ALA A 112 -8.40 -9.39 -8.95
C ALA A 112 -8.31 -10.19 -7.65
N LEU A 113 -7.68 -9.63 -6.63
CA LEU A 113 -7.55 -10.28 -5.32
C LEU A 113 -8.90 -10.52 -4.65
N ALA A 114 -9.89 -9.62 -4.88
CA ALA A 114 -11.25 -9.79 -4.39
C ALA A 114 -11.93 -11.08 -4.89
N THR A 115 -11.48 -11.60 -6.04
CA THR A 115 -12.02 -12.82 -6.66
C THR A 115 -11.03 -13.99 -6.63
N ALA A 116 -10.06 -13.97 -5.72
CA ALA A 116 -8.99 -14.98 -5.61
C ALA A 116 -9.52 -16.44 -5.52
N GLU A 117 -10.69 -16.62 -4.92
CA GLU A 117 -11.33 -17.93 -4.77
C GLU A 117 -11.59 -18.65 -6.12
N HIS A 118 -11.85 -17.89 -7.18
CA HIS A 118 -12.14 -18.46 -8.52
C HIS A 118 -10.93 -19.15 -9.16
N TYR A 119 -9.72 -18.89 -8.67
CA TYR A 119 -8.49 -19.42 -9.27
C TYR A 119 -7.97 -20.68 -8.59
N LYS A 120 -8.58 -21.13 -7.48
CA LYS A 120 -8.09 -22.24 -6.64
C LYS A 120 -7.90 -23.57 -7.39
N SER A 121 -8.71 -23.85 -8.39
CA SER A 121 -8.67 -25.08 -9.18
C SER A 121 -7.88 -24.95 -10.49
N ILE A 122 -7.37 -23.76 -10.79
CA ILE A 122 -6.66 -23.49 -12.06
C ILE A 122 -5.14 -23.63 -11.84
N MET A 123 -4.45 -24.18 -12.82
CA MET A 123 -2.99 -24.29 -12.83
C MET A 123 -2.36 -23.20 -13.71
N PHE A 124 -1.30 -22.58 -13.18
CA PHE A 124 -0.54 -21.53 -13.86
C PHE A 124 0.94 -21.92 -13.98
N PRO A 125 1.28 -22.99 -14.76
CA PRO A 125 2.60 -23.63 -14.70
C PRO A 125 3.75 -22.75 -15.16
N LYS A 126 3.49 -21.75 -15.99
CA LYS A 126 4.51 -20.83 -16.53
C LYS A 126 4.64 -19.52 -15.75
N VAL A 127 3.76 -19.27 -14.77
CA VAL A 127 3.82 -18.06 -13.99
C VAL A 127 5.02 -18.07 -13.06
N THR A 128 5.88 -17.08 -13.20
CA THR A 128 7.09 -16.88 -12.39
C THR A 128 7.03 -15.61 -11.55
N ASP A 129 6.17 -14.66 -11.93
CA ASP A 129 6.05 -13.38 -11.24
C ASP A 129 4.58 -12.96 -11.08
N ILE A 130 4.28 -12.36 -9.95
CA ILE A 130 3.00 -11.72 -9.66
C ILE A 130 3.30 -10.27 -9.33
N VAL A 131 2.69 -9.32 -9.99
CA VAL A 131 2.77 -7.91 -9.59
C VAL A 131 1.44 -7.47 -9.01
N PHE A 132 1.45 -7.06 -7.76
CA PHE A 132 0.32 -6.45 -7.08
C PHE A 132 0.51 -4.94 -7.03
N GLU A 133 -0.17 -4.24 -7.91
CA GLU A 133 -0.16 -2.77 -8.00
C GLU A 133 -1.11 -2.14 -6.98
N GLU A 134 -0.67 -1.02 -6.43
CA GLU A 134 -1.39 -0.27 -5.38
C GLU A 134 -1.74 -1.13 -4.16
N PHE A 135 -0.77 -1.96 -3.70
CA PHE A 135 -1.00 -2.76 -2.49
C PHE A 135 -1.25 -1.87 -1.24
N ILE A 136 -0.79 -0.61 -1.24
CA ILE A 136 -1.22 0.44 -0.32
C ILE A 136 -2.24 1.30 -1.06
N PRO A 137 -3.54 1.20 -0.73
CA PRO A 137 -4.58 1.96 -1.40
C PRO A 137 -4.58 3.42 -0.97
N GLU A 138 -4.98 4.30 -1.87
CA GLU A 138 -5.05 5.74 -1.62
C GLU A 138 -6.01 6.10 -0.47
N LYS A 139 -7.17 5.46 -0.43
CA LYS A 139 -8.21 5.70 0.59
C LYS A 139 -8.12 4.80 1.82
N GLY A 140 -7.03 4.04 1.99
CA GLY A 140 -6.85 3.13 3.14
C GLY A 140 -7.85 1.97 3.21
N THR A 141 -8.61 1.70 2.15
CA THR A 141 -9.60 0.62 2.14
C THR A 141 -8.99 -0.68 1.62
N TYR A 142 -8.81 -1.62 2.52
CA TYR A 142 -8.32 -2.97 2.23
C TYR A 142 -9.47 -3.98 2.19
N LEU A 143 -9.25 -5.12 1.53
CA LEU A 143 -10.16 -6.24 1.65
C LEU A 143 -10.07 -6.84 3.07
N PRO A 144 -11.15 -7.46 3.59
CA PRO A 144 -11.08 -8.17 4.86
C PRO A 144 -9.96 -9.22 4.84
N ASN A 145 -9.07 -9.18 5.85
CA ASN A 145 -7.90 -10.07 5.98
C ASN A 145 -7.02 -10.11 4.72
N GLU A 146 -6.81 -8.97 4.06
CA GLU A 146 -6.14 -8.88 2.76
C GLU A 146 -4.73 -9.50 2.74
N PRO A 147 -3.84 -9.31 3.72
CA PRO A 147 -2.53 -9.95 3.73
C PRO A 147 -2.60 -11.48 3.68
N SER A 148 -3.48 -12.08 4.48
CA SER A 148 -3.71 -13.54 4.49
C SER A 148 -4.36 -14.01 3.18
N LYS A 149 -5.27 -13.23 2.62
CA LYS A 149 -5.89 -13.52 1.31
C LYS A 149 -4.86 -13.52 0.19
N LEU A 150 -3.93 -12.56 0.20
CA LEU A 150 -2.83 -12.52 -0.77
C LEU A 150 -1.92 -13.75 -0.63
N GLN A 151 -1.54 -14.12 0.60
CA GLN A 151 -0.72 -15.32 0.83
C GLN A 151 -1.42 -16.59 0.33
N SER A 152 -2.71 -16.76 0.62
CA SER A 152 -3.51 -17.88 0.12
C SER A 152 -3.58 -17.91 -1.42
N TYR A 153 -3.75 -16.75 -2.03
CA TYR A 153 -3.74 -16.60 -3.48
C TYR A 153 -2.39 -16.98 -4.09
N VAL A 154 -1.29 -16.42 -3.55
CA VAL A 154 0.09 -16.73 -4.01
C VAL A 154 0.38 -18.23 -3.86
N SER A 155 0.02 -18.84 -2.73
CA SER A 155 0.17 -20.28 -2.51
C SER A 155 -0.60 -21.11 -3.56
N THR A 156 -1.80 -20.66 -3.94
CA THR A 156 -2.59 -21.30 -5.01
C THR A 156 -1.87 -21.25 -6.37
N ILE A 157 -1.28 -20.11 -6.71
CA ILE A 157 -0.55 -19.94 -7.99
C ILE A 157 0.78 -20.69 -7.98
N ALA A 158 1.53 -20.54 -6.91
CA ALA A 158 2.87 -21.12 -6.77
C ALA A 158 2.82 -22.66 -6.62
N ARG A 159 1.88 -23.15 -5.80
CA ARG A 159 1.83 -24.57 -5.37
C ARG A 159 3.18 -25.01 -4.79
N THR A 160 3.96 -25.81 -5.54
CA THR A 160 5.28 -26.31 -5.14
C THR A 160 6.44 -25.54 -5.79
N ARG A 161 6.16 -24.48 -6.55
CA ARG A 161 7.16 -23.69 -7.30
C ARG A 161 7.48 -22.39 -6.57
N LYS A 162 8.65 -21.83 -6.84
CA LYS A 162 8.96 -20.45 -6.48
C LYS A 162 8.29 -19.49 -7.45
N VAL A 163 7.62 -18.48 -6.91
CA VAL A 163 7.03 -17.35 -7.65
C VAL A 163 7.45 -16.08 -6.92
N THR A 164 7.96 -15.09 -7.64
CA THR A 164 8.30 -13.79 -7.06
C THR A 164 7.07 -12.90 -7.04
N VAL A 165 6.77 -12.30 -5.88
CA VAL A 165 5.66 -11.37 -5.71
C VAL A 165 6.19 -9.95 -5.61
N TRP A 166 5.82 -9.11 -6.56
CA TRP A 166 6.13 -7.68 -6.57
C TRP A 166 4.98 -6.89 -5.96
N LEU A 167 5.24 -6.16 -4.88
CA LEU A 167 4.29 -5.28 -4.23
C LEU A 167 4.66 -3.85 -4.57
N VAL A 168 3.88 -3.18 -5.41
CA VAL A 168 4.15 -1.81 -5.83
C VAL A 168 3.17 -0.87 -5.16
N GLY A 169 3.68 0.09 -4.42
CA GLY A 169 2.84 1.03 -3.67
C GLY A 169 3.44 2.43 -3.55
N ASN A 170 2.55 3.40 -3.32
CA ASN A 170 2.95 4.74 -2.94
C ASN A 170 3.01 4.85 -1.42
N THR A 171 3.88 5.72 -0.90
CA THR A 171 3.97 6.00 0.54
C THR A 171 2.89 6.99 0.94
N ILE A 172 1.66 6.50 1.13
CA ILE A 172 0.49 7.33 1.42
C ILE A 172 0.18 7.31 2.91
N SER A 173 0.23 6.14 3.53
CA SER A 173 -0.12 5.91 4.93
C SER A 173 0.89 4.98 5.59
N LYS A 174 1.16 5.22 6.87
CA LYS A 174 1.93 4.31 7.72
C LYS A 174 1.08 3.15 8.22
N LEU A 175 -0.24 3.32 8.18
CA LEU A 175 -1.19 2.27 8.53
C LEU A 175 -1.36 1.33 7.32
N CYS A 176 -0.69 0.21 7.37
CA CYS A 176 -0.74 -0.81 6.32
C CYS A 176 -0.82 -2.20 6.97
N PRO A 177 -1.91 -2.97 6.76
CA PRO A 177 -2.06 -4.30 7.33
C PRO A 177 -0.91 -5.24 7.02
N TYR A 178 -0.30 -5.12 5.84
CA TYR A 178 0.88 -5.91 5.47
C TYR A 178 2.07 -5.66 6.41
N PHE A 179 2.26 -4.41 6.87
CA PHE A 179 3.36 -4.10 7.79
C PHE A 179 3.15 -4.75 9.14
N THR A 180 1.91 -4.76 9.63
CA THR A 180 1.56 -5.35 10.91
C THR A 180 1.53 -6.87 10.85
N ASP A 181 0.76 -7.44 9.93
CA ASP A 181 0.52 -8.88 9.87
C ASP A 181 1.77 -9.66 9.47
N TRP A 182 2.62 -9.06 8.64
CA TRP A 182 3.89 -9.67 8.22
C TRP A 182 5.07 -9.24 9.10
N GLY A 183 4.83 -8.41 10.14
CA GLY A 183 5.87 -7.95 11.07
C GLY A 183 6.95 -7.10 10.42
N LEU A 184 6.60 -6.25 9.44
CA LEU A 184 7.54 -5.36 8.76
C LEU A 184 7.70 -4.05 9.56
N ASP A 185 8.09 -4.18 10.81
CA ASP A 185 8.12 -3.12 11.83
C ASP A 185 9.01 -1.93 11.47
N ARG A 186 10.11 -2.17 10.72
CA ARG A 186 11.03 -1.13 10.27
C ARG A 186 10.54 -0.34 9.05
N ALA A 187 9.54 -0.86 8.32
CA ALA A 187 9.05 -0.27 7.07
C ALA A 187 8.62 1.20 7.21
N ILE A 188 8.00 1.54 8.35
CA ILE A 188 7.51 2.89 8.64
C ILE A 188 8.63 3.92 8.72
N ASN A 189 9.78 3.53 9.28
CA ASN A 189 10.93 4.40 9.52
C ASN A 189 12.12 4.09 8.59
N GLN A 190 11.88 3.29 7.55
CA GLN A 190 12.92 2.91 6.58
C GLN A 190 13.48 4.13 5.85
N LYS A 191 14.81 4.20 5.75
CA LYS A 191 15.49 5.30 5.06
C LYS A 191 15.29 5.22 3.55
N LEU A 192 15.16 6.38 2.92
CA LEU A 192 15.04 6.49 1.47
C LEU A 192 16.28 5.90 0.77
N GLY A 193 16.07 5.07 -0.24
CA GLY A 193 17.11 4.40 -1.02
C GLY A 193 17.71 3.16 -0.36
N THR A 194 17.08 2.62 0.71
CA THR A 194 17.52 1.39 1.37
C THR A 194 16.58 0.23 1.07
N ILE A 195 17.13 -0.99 1.15
CA ILE A 195 16.38 -2.25 1.11
C ILE A 195 16.50 -2.91 2.47
N ASP A 196 15.38 -3.18 3.10
CA ASP A 196 15.29 -3.97 4.33
C ASP A 196 14.86 -5.39 4.02
N ILE A 197 15.51 -6.37 4.63
CA ILE A 197 15.21 -7.80 4.46
C ILE A 197 14.58 -8.32 5.75
N TYR A 198 13.46 -9.02 5.58
CA TYR A 198 12.72 -9.69 6.65
C TYR A 198 12.64 -11.18 6.32
N LYS A 199 12.90 -12.04 7.28
CA LYS A 199 12.72 -13.48 7.18
C LYS A 199 11.58 -13.92 8.08
N ARG A 200 10.72 -14.79 7.58
CA ARG A 200 9.59 -15.36 8.30
C ARG A 200 9.67 -16.87 8.23
N SER A 201 9.78 -17.53 9.38
CA SER A 201 9.77 -18.99 9.44
C SER A 201 8.42 -19.51 8.98
N VAL A 202 8.46 -20.55 8.18
CA VAL A 202 7.30 -21.29 7.71
C VAL A 202 7.56 -22.79 7.92
N THR A 203 6.52 -23.50 8.28
CA THR A 203 6.56 -24.94 8.42
C THR A 203 6.06 -25.58 7.14
N VAL A 204 6.88 -26.35 6.48
CA VAL A 204 6.55 -27.04 5.23
C VAL A 204 6.45 -28.55 5.50
N MET A 205 5.33 -29.15 5.15
CA MET A 205 5.19 -30.60 5.16
C MET A 205 5.77 -31.18 3.88
N THR A 206 6.69 -32.12 4.02
CA THR A 206 7.29 -32.88 2.91
C THR A 206 7.00 -34.36 3.09
N GLU A 207 7.26 -35.16 2.07
CA GLU A 207 7.17 -36.65 2.14
C GLU A 207 8.07 -37.22 3.23
N ASN A 208 9.16 -36.52 3.57
CA ASN A 208 10.15 -36.95 4.58
C ASN A 208 9.88 -36.35 5.97
N GLY A 209 8.73 -35.69 6.18
CA GLY A 209 8.37 -35.05 7.45
C GLY A 209 8.23 -33.54 7.35
N VAL A 210 8.23 -32.91 8.51
CA VAL A 210 8.08 -31.44 8.66
C VAL A 210 9.44 -30.80 8.61
N ILE A 211 9.62 -29.80 7.74
CA ILE A 211 10.83 -28.98 7.69
C ILE A 211 10.49 -27.52 8.00
N GLU A 212 11.41 -26.83 8.62
CA GLU A 212 11.35 -25.38 8.75
C GLU A 212 12.02 -24.74 7.53
N ASP A 213 11.33 -23.81 6.91
CA ASP A 213 11.81 -23.03 5.78
C ASP A 213 11.54 -21.54 6.07
N HIS A 214 11.97 -20.67 5.20
CA HIS A 214 11.84 -19.23 5.39
C HIS A 214 11.27 -18.55 4.14
N ILE A 215 10.28 -17.72 4.34
CA ILE A 215 9.85 -16.72 3.35
C ILE A 215 10.65 -15.45 3.56
N THR A 216 11.27 -14.98 2.49
CA THR A 216 12.06 -13.73 2.51
C THR A 216 11.28 -12.61 1.87
N ILE A 217 11.16 -11.50 2.59
CA ILE A 217 10.51 -10.27 2.13
C ILE A 217 11.56 -9.17 2.06
N ALA A 218 11.79 -8.63 0.86
CA ALA A 218 12.62 -7.45 0.64
C ALA A 218 11.72 -6.24 0.44
N LEU A 219 11.93 -5.18 1.20
CA LEU A 219 11.19 -3.94 1.08
C LEU A 219 12.15 -2.80 0.77
N GLU A 220 11.93 -2.09 -0.33
CA GLU A 220 12.73 -0.93 -0.72
C GLU A 220 11.94 0.36 -0.54
N ARG A 221 12.55 1.32 0.13
CA ARG A 221 12.13 2.72 0.09
C ARG A 221 12.78 3.38 -1.13
N CYS A 222 12.09 3.34 -2.26
CA CYS A 222 12.61 3.75 -3.56
C CYS A 222 13.01 5.22 -3.58
N LYS A 223 14.23 5.50 -4.07
CA LYS A 223 14.72 6.84 -4.31
C LYS A 223 14.70 7.14 -5.81
N GLY A 224 14.02 8.20 -6.20
CA GLY A 224 13.99 8.66 -7.59
C GLY A 224 13.51 10.10 -7.65
N GLU A 225 13.91 10.81 -8.69
CA GLU A 225 13.40 12.14 -8.98
C GLU A 225 12.11 11.98 -9.79
N GLY A 226 10.96 12.25 -9.16
CA GLY A 226 9.68 12.26 -9.85
C GLY A 226 9.64 13.32 -10.94
N LEU A 227 8.93 13.04 -12.03
CA LEU A 227 8.58 14.07 -12.99
C LEU A 227 7.60 15.02 -12.30
N LEU A 228 8.05 16.23 -12.02
CA LEU A 228 7.15 17.32 -11.64
C LEU A 228 6.17 17.51 -12.79
N SER A 229 4.90 17.31 -12.51
CA SER A 229 3.86 17.65 -13.48
C SER A 229 3.89 19.16 -13.69
N ARG A 230 4.07 19.62 -14.93
CA ARG A 230 3.89 21.04 -15.27
C ARG A 230 2.47 21.54 -14.97
N MET A 231 1.53 20.61 -14.75
CA MET A 231 0.13 20.90 -14.45
C MET A 231 -0.16 20.98 -12.95
N ALA A 232 0.82 20.65 -12.09
CA ALA A 232 0.67 20.80 -10.65
C ALA A 232 1.20 22.15 -10.20
N PHE A 233 0.43 22.86 -9.35
CA PHE A 233 0.78 24.14 -8.78
C PHE A 233 0.29 24.23 -7.32
N GLY A 234 0.84 25.21 -6.56
CA GLY A 234 0.53 25.36 -5.14
C GLY A 234 0.94 24.17 -4.30
N ASP A 235 0.20 23.88 -3.23
CA ASP A 235 0.48 22.80 -2.28
C ASP A 235 0.58 21.43 -2.96
N ALA A 236 -0.19 21.19 -4.02
CA ALA A 236 -0.14 19.96 -4.79
C ALA A 236 1.22 19.77 -5.47
N ALA A 237 1.87 20.83 -5.95
CA ALA A 237 3.19 20.75 -6.55
C ALA A 237 4.26 20.41 -5.51
N GLU A 238 4.19 20.98 -4.32
CA GLU A 238 5.11 20.68 -3.22
C GLU A 238 4.95 19.24 -2.74
N MET A 239 3.73 18.75 -2.56
CA MET A 239 3.44 17.38 -2.16
C MET A 239 3.97 16.36 -3.18
N ILE A 240 3.78 16.63 -4.48
CA ILE A 240 4.33 15.80 -5.56
C ILE A 240 5.87 15.84 -5.56
N ALA A 241 6.47 17.02 -5.34
CA ALA A 241 7.91 17.20 -5.30
C ALA A 241 8.57 16.46 -4.12
N ASN A 242 7.90 16.46 -2.97
CA ASN A 242 8.38 15.80 -1.75
C ASN A 242 8.06 14.29 -1.74
N ASN A 243 7.52 13.74 -2.84
CA ASN A 243 6.99 12.37 -2.90
C ASN A 243 5.86 12.11 -1.89
N GLU A 244 5.21 13.16 -1.42
CA GLU A 244 3.98 13.09 -0.64
C GLU A 244 2.80 13.03 -1.61
N TRP A 245 1.83 12.20 -1.26
CA TRP A 245 0.64 12.09 -2.08
C TRP A 245 -0.35 13.21 -1.75
N VAL A 246 -0.97 13.81 -2.77
CA VAL A 246 -2.13 14.71 -2.60
C VAL A 246 -3.31 13.87 -2.12
N THR A 247 -3.36 13.56 -0.84
CA THR A 247 -4.61 13.21 -0.17
C THR A 247 -5.45 14.47 -0.08
N GLU A 248 -6.75 14.34 0.09
CA GLU A 248 -7.61 15.49 0.42
C GLU A 248 -6.91 16.34 1.47
N SER A 249 -6.77 17.63 1.21
CA SER A 249 -6.18 18.57 2.16
C SER A 249 -6.89 18.41 3.50
N LYS A 250 -6.15 17.99 4.51
CA LYS A 250 -6.72 17.83 5.85
C LYS A 250 -6.83 19.20 6.52
N PRO A 251 -7.80 19.40 7.41
CA PRO A 251 -7.88 20.63 8.19
C PRO A 251 -6.64 20.72 9.09
N LEU A 252 -5.72 21.60 8.72
CA LEU A 252 -4.48 21.84 9.46
C LEU A 252 -4.64 23.06 10.39
N ILE A 253 -3.90 23.06 11.49
CA ILE A 253 -3.77 24.20 12.39
C ILE A 253 -2.30 24.39 12.75
N THR A 254 -1.84 25.64 12.74
CA THR A 254 -0.44 25.94 13.06
C THR A 254 -0.16 25.76 14.56
N LYS A 255 1.10 25.52 14.88
CA LYS A 255 1.52 25.31 16.27
C LYS A 255 1.24 26.56 17.13
N GLU A 256 1.48 27.74 16.59
CA GLU A 256 1.25 29.02 17.24
C GLU A 256 -0.24 29.19 17.57
N ALA A 257 -1.13 28.85 16.63
CA ALA A 257 -2.58 28.93 16.86
C ALA A 257 -3.07 27.93 17.92
N VAL A 258 -2.38 26.79 18.06
CA VAL A 258 -2.68 25.81 19.12
C VAL A 258 -2.20 26.28 20.50
N GLU A 259 -1.05 26.96 20.58
CA GLU A 259 -0.49 27.50 21.84
C GLU A 259 -1.42 28.54 22.48
N ASP A 260 -2.19 29.24 21.69
CA ASP A 260 -3.21 30.24 22.16
C ASP A 260 -4.51 29.58 22.67
N CYS A 261 -4.64 28.26 22.62
CA CYS A 261 -5.83 27.53 22.99
C CYS A 261 -5.74 26.92 24.40
N ASN A 262 -6.88 26.86 25.09
CA ASN A 262 -6.99 26.17 26.36
C ASN A 262 -7.20 24.66 26.14
N VAL A 263 -6.30 23.82 26.62
CA VAL A 263 -6.48 22.36 26.61
C VAL A 263 -7.50 21.98 27.68
N ARG A 264 -8.59 21.35 27.26
CA ARG A 264 -9.68 20.89 28.14
C ARG A 264 -9.65 19.42 28.44
N TYR A 265 -9.11 18.61 27.51
CA TYR A 265 -9.02 17.17 27.67
C TYR A 265 -7.91 16.63 26.76
N THR A 266 -7.18 15.61 27.21
CA THR A 266 -6.17 14.92 26.42
C THR A 266 -6.46 13.44 26.44
N ILE A 267 -6.35 12.78 25.28
CA ILE A 267 -6.35 11.33 25.17
C ILE A 267 -5.17 10.89 24.29
N TYR A 268 -4.71 9.69 24.50
CA TYR A 268 -3.75 9.04 23.62
C TYR A 268 -4.40 7.88 22.91
N ILE A 269 -4.16 7.78 21.61
CA ILE A 269 -4.64 6.67 20.78
C ILE A 269 -3.41 5.93 20.27
N PHE A 270 -3.29 4.67 20.66
CA PHE A 270 -2.27 3.75 20.19
C PHE A 270 -2.95 2.70 19.33
N TRP A 271 -2.63 2.70 18.04
CA TRP A 271 -3.23 1.78 17.09
C TRP A 271 -2.13 1.17 16.22
N GLN A 272 -1.94 -0.13 16.36
CA GLN A 272 -0.81 -0.82 15.75
C GLN A 272 0.51 -0.10 16.12
N ASN A 273 1.30 0.36 15.15
CA ASN A 273 2.54 1.10 15.41
C ASN A 273 2.37 2.63 15.42
N LEU A 274 1.14 3.12 15.34
CA LEU A 274 0.84 4.54 15.36
C LEU A 274 0.48 5.01 16.76
N LYS A 275 0.95 6.19 17.11
CA LYS A 275 0.70 6.83 18.40
C LYS A 275 0.27 8.27 18.16
N PHE A 276 -0.93 8.60 18.62
CA PHE A 276 -1.48 9.94 18.51
C PHE A 276 -1.74 10.55 19.87
N LYS A 277 -1.38 11.85 20.01
CA LYS A 277 -1.82 12.69 21.10
C LYS A 277 -2.98 13.55 20.57
N CYS A 278 -4.17 13.34 21.14
CA CYS A 278 -5.38 14.06 20.78
C CYS A 278 -5.76 15.00 21.92
N GLN A 279 -5.84 16.30 21.64
CA GLN A 279 -6.16 17.33 22.61
C GLN A 279 -7.47 18.02 22.22
N LEU A 280 -8.45 18.01 23.12
CA LEU A 280 -9.66 18.84 22.99
C LEU A 280 -9.32 20.26 23.39
N LEU A 281 -9.32 21.14 22.44
CA LEU A 281 -9.00 22.56 22.59
C LEU A 281 -10.26 23.40 22.66
N TYR A 282 -10.14 24.52 23.36
CA TYR A 282 -11.20 25.55 23.48
C TYR A 282 -10.63 26.90 23.20
N LYS A 283 -11.23 27.63 22.27
CA LYS A 283 -10.94 29.05 21.95
C LYS A 283 -12.19 29.70 21.39
N ASP A 284 -12.45 30.93 21.74
CA ASP A 284 -13.54 31.76 21.22
C ASP A 284 -14.90 31.06 21.19
N ASN A 285 -15.29 30.47 22.32
CA ASN A 285 -16.51 29.68 22.49
C ASN A 285 -16.62 28.39 21.60
N ASN A 286 -15.55 27.98 20.94
CA ASN A 286 -15.51 26.81 20.10
C ASN A 286 -14.67 25.69 20.71
N TYR A 287 -15.15 24.45 20.57
CA TYR A 287 -14.39 23.24 20.89
C TYR A 287 -14.02 22.52 19.60
N PHE A 288 -12.76 22.06 19.54
CA PHE A 288 -12.26 21.23 18.43
C PHE A 288 -11.13 20.33 18.92
N TRP A 289 -10.91 19.24 18.19
CA TRP A 289 -9.80 18.36 18.45
C TRP A 289 -8.57 18.75 17.65
N TYR A 290 -7.44 18.69 18.30
CA TYR A 290 -6.12 18.77 17.68
C TYR A 290 -5.40 17.45 17.83
N VAL A 291 -4.99 16.85 16.71
CA VAL A 291 -4.32 15.56 16.65
C VAL A 291 -2.91 15.73 16.11
N LYS A 292 -1.95 15.20 16.84
CA LYS A 292 -0.53 15.16 16.45
C LYS A 292 0.10 13.83 16.81
N PRO A 293 1.24 13.45 16.20
CA PRO A 293 1.99 12.29 16.63
C PRO A 293 2.37 12.39 18.11
N ALA A 294 2.23 11.32 18.86
CA ALA A 294 2.79 11.25 20.21
C ALA A 294 4.30 11.03 20.13
N SER A 295 5.04 11.56 21.11
CA SER A 295 6.51 11.36 21.15
C SER A 295 6.84 9.89 21.30
N SER A 296 7.99 9.45 20.73
CA SER A 296 8.51 8.09 20.86
C SER A 296 8.77 7.66 22.32
N LYS A 297 8.91 8.64 23.23
CA LYS A 297 9.11 8.45 24.67
C LYS A 297 7.79 8.25 25.43
N SER A 298 6.62 8.50 24.83
CA SER A 298 5.33 8.23 25.47
C SER A 298 5.13 6.73 25.54
N LYS A 299 5.53 6.14 26.66
CA LYS A 299 5.23 4.74 26.99
C LYS A 299 3.83 4.67 27.57
N PHE A 300 3.17 3.55 27.35
CA PHE A 300 1.84 3.26 27.91
C PHE A 300 1.81 3.40 29.45
N GLU A 301 2.92 3.06 30.09
CA GLU A 301 3.12 3.04 31.54
C GLU A 301 3.36 4.44 32.14
N ASP A 302 3.83 5.41 31.34
CA ASP A 302 4.21 6.75 31.82
C ASP A 302 3.03 7.75 31.83
N LEU A 303 1.83 7.33 31.40
CA LEU A 303 0.67 8.20 31.19
C LEU A 303 -0.38 8.04 32.31
N LEU A 304 0.09 7.89 33.55
CA LEU A 304 -0.76 7.78 34.73
C LEU A 304 -1.72 9.00 34.82
N GLY A 305 -3.03 8.73 34.76
CA GLY A 305 -4.09 9.72 34.85
C GLY A 305 -4.67 10.26 33.54
N GLU A 306 -4.09 9.89 32.39
CA GLU A 306 -4.64 10.21 31.08
C GLU A 306 -5.35 9.01 30.46
N ARG A 307 -6.40 9.25 29.69
CA ARG A 307 -7.13 8.17 29.03
C ARG A 307 -6.38 7.68 27.80
N ILE A 308 -6.08 6.37 27.80
CA ILE A 308 -5.42 5.69 26.69
C ILE A 308 -6.45 4.81 25.96
N ILE A 309 -6.41 4.86 24.65
CA ILE A 309 -7.19 4.01 23.76
C ILE A 309 -6.19 3.23 22.91
N SER A 310 -6.30 1.91 22.92
CA SER A 310 -5.43 1.06 22.11
C SER A 310 -6.22 -0.09 21.46
N ASP A 311 -5.65 -0.69 20.45
CA ASP A 311 -6.16 -1.90 19.79
C ASP A 311 -6.19 -3.12 20.74
N GLN A 312 -5.39 -3.08 21.82
CA GLN A 312 -5.38 -4.12 22.85
C GLN A 312 -6.44 -3.92 23.95
N VAL A 313 -6.99 -2.71 24.06
CA VAL A 313 -8.04 -2.37 25.03
C VAL A 313 -9.30 -1.99 24.26
N SER A 314 -10.08 -3.00 23.91
CA SER A 314 -11.35 -2.96 23.15
C SER A 314 -11.88 -1.57 22.77
N PHE A 315 -11.47 -1.09 21.63
CA PHE A 315 -11.98 0.10 20.95
C PHE A 315 -13.49 -0.03 20.62
N GLU A 316 -14.01 -1.26 20.59
CA GLU A 316 -15.44 -1.58 20.45
C GLU A 316 -16.36 -0.80 21.41
N ARG A 317 -15.83 -0.35 22.54
CA ARG A 317 -16.59 0.48 23.49
C ARG A 317 -16.77 1.93 23.09
N LEU A 318 -15.95 2.43 22.15
CA LEU A 318 -15.96 3.84 21.77
C LEU A 318 -16.75 4.15 20.50
N VAL A 319 -16.86 3.20 19.60
CA VAL A 319 -17.43 3.38 18.26
C VAL A 319 -18.83 2.75 18.10
N SER A 320 -19.13 1.67 18.83
CA SER A 320 -20.51 1.24 18.93
C SER A 320 -21.27 2.28 19.76
N ASN A 321 -22.48 2.68 19.37
CA ASN A 321 -23.41 3.55 20.11
C ASN A 321 -23.66 3.13 21.57
N ARG A 322 -22.83 2.28 22.11
CA ARG A 322 -22.77 1.76 23.48
C ARG A 322 -21.59 2.40 24.20
N LEU A 323 -21.55 3.72 24.27
CA LEU A 323 -20.66 4.52 25.13
C LEU A 323 -20.91 4.23 26.63
N ARG A 324 -21.15 2.96 26.97
CA ARG A 324 -21.33 2.52 28.36
C ARG A 324 -19.98 2.63 29.07
N GLY A 325 -19.96 3.49 30.11
CA GLY A 325 -18.77 3.70 30.96
C GLY A 325 -17.98 4.96 30.69
N LEU A 326 -18.41 5.81 29.73
CA LEU A 326 -17.89 7.17 29.61
C LEU A 326 -18.63 8.13 30.53
N THR A 327 -17.91 9.04 31.15
CA THR A 327 -18.50 10.17 31.85
C THR A 327 -19.23 11.11 30.88
N PRO A 328 -20.21 11.93 31.31
CA PRO A 328 -20.89 12.87 30.43
C PRO A 328 -19.93 13.84 29.70
N ARG A 329 -18.82 14.19 30.37
CA ARG A 329 -17.75 15.02 29.79
C ARG A 329 -17.04 14.33 28.65
N GLU A 330 -16.72 13.06 28.80
CA GLU A 330 -16.10 12.25 27.76
C GLU A 330 -17.04 12.03 26.58
N GLN A 331 -18.32 11.73 26.85
CA GLN A 331 -19.32 11.58 25.79
C GLN A 331 -19.41 12.85 24.93
N LYS A 332 -19.43 14.03 25.57
CA LYS A 332 -19.42 15.30 24.85
C LYS A 332 -18.14 15.49 24.03
N ALA A 333 -16.98 15.15 24.57
CA ALA A 333 -15.70 15.25 23.89
C ALA A 333 -15.64 14.35 22.65
N PHE A 334 -16.07 13.08 22.77
CA PHE A 334 -16.12 12.16 21.64
C PHE A 334 -17.15 12.55 20.58
N ASN A 335 -18.30 13.10 20.97
CA ASN A 335 -19.26 13.62 20.00
C ASN A 335 -18.69 14.74 19.14
N ILE A 336 -17.82 15.59 19.68
CA ILE A 336 -17.10 16.62 18.91
C ILE A 336 -16.15 15.97 17.90
N MET A 337 -15.48 14.88 18.27
CA MET A 337 -14.62 14.12 17.36
C MET A 337 -15.42 13.45 16.25
N LEU A 338 -16.52 12.79 16.57
CA LEU A 338 -17.41 12.12 15.60
C LEU A 338 -18.04 13.11 14.61
N ASN A 339 -18.28 14.35 15.03
CA ASN A 339 -18.76 15.44 14.17
C ASN A 339 -17.66 16.08 13.31
N LYS A 340 -16.47 15.43 13.19
CA LYS A 340 -15.36 15.86 12.36
C LYS A 340 -14.80 17.25 12.64
N LYS A 341 -14.95 17.77 13.84
CA LYS A 341 -14.25 18.99 14.28
C LYS A 341 -12.84 18.64 14.76
N ILE A 342 -12.02 18.18 13.83
CA ILE A 342 -10.67 17.72 14.09
C ILE A 342 -9.71 18.50 13.20
N TYR A 343 -8.64 19.02 13.79
CA TYR A 343 -7.51 19.62 13.09
C TYR A 343 -6.25 18.81 13.34
N TYR A 344 -5.33 18.82 12.41
CA TYR A 344 -4.14 18.00 12.43
C TYR A 344 -2.87 18.84 12.39
N SER A 345 -1.77 18.29 12.92
CA SER A 345 -0.44 18.91 12.83
C SER A 345 0.12 18.94 11.41
N ASP A 346 -0.25 17.94 10.61
CA ASP A 346 0.19 17.76 9.23
C ASP A 346 -0.75 16.80 8.48
N ASN A 347 -0.66 16.78 7.16
CA ASN A 347 -1.51 15.94 6.29
C ASN A 347 -1.31 14.44 6.51
N THR A 348 -0.07 14.00 6.79
CA THR A 348 0.23 12.59 7.05
C THR A 348 -0.46 12.13 8.33
N THR A 349 -0.34 12.91 9.40
CA THR A 349 -1.05 12.65 10.67
C THR A 349 -2.55 12.57 10.47
N GLY A 350 -3.12 13.50 9.69
CA GLY A 350 -4.56 13.51 9.37
C GLY A 350 -4.99 12.25 8.62
N THR A 351 -4.24 11.85 7.62
CA THR A 351 -4.51 10.66 6.82
C THR A 351 -4.43 9.39 7.67
N ASP A 352 -3.35 9.24 8.44
CA ASP A 352 -3.15 8.07 9.30
C ASP A 352 -4.25 7.99 10.38
N PHE A 353 -4.62 9.12 11.00
CA PHE A 353 -5.65 9.17 12.02
C PHE A 353 -7.04 8.84 11.47
N GLU A 354 -7.42 9.38 10.31
CA GLU A 354 -8.70 9.06 9.67
C GLU A 354 -8.78 7.60 9.23
N ASN A 355 -7.66 7.01 8.78
CA ASN A 355 -7.59 5.59 8.47
C ASN A 355 -7.81 4.73 9.72
N VAL A 356 -7.25 5.14 10.87
CA VAL A 356 -7.55 4.51 12.16
C VAL A 356 -9.03 4.61 12.46
N LEU A 357 -9.63 5.80 12.38
CA LEU A 357 -11.07 5.99 12.63
C LEU A 357 -11.96 5.15 11.68
N ASN A 358 -11.56 4.99 10.43
CA ASN A 358 -12.29 4.19 9.44
C ASN A 358 -12.12 2.68 9.63
N SER A 359 -10.98 2.23 10.16
CA SER A 359 -10.75 0.81 10.48
C SER A 359 -11.54 0.32 11.69
N ILE A 360 -12.11 1.24 12.44
CA ILE A 360 -12.88 1.00 13.66
C ILE A 360 -14.39 0.91 13.38
N LYS A 361 -14.83 1.38 12.24
CA LYS A 361 -16.23 1.26 11.79
C LYS A 361 -16.49 -0.13 11.24
#